data_377f2cc15e1ef85fc6a2ad05dc32276f
#
_entry.id   377f2cc15e1ef85fc6a2ad05dc32276f
#
_cell.length_a   1.000
_cell.length_b   1.000
_cell.length_c   1.000
_cell.angle_alpha   90.00
_cell.angle_beta   90.00
_cell.angle_gamma   90.00
#
_symmetry.space_group_name_H-M   'P 1'
#
loop_
_entity.id
_entity.type
_entity.pdbx_description
1 polymer ?
#
loop_
_entity_poly.entity_id
_entity_poly.type
_entity_poly.pdbx_seq_one_letter_code
_entity_poly.pdbx_strand_id
1 'polypeptide(L)'
;MRRIVVLALLLTYIPAHANAAPSDDALTVLNSLSVKGRAAKTGYTRAQFTHWSDLDRNGCDARNDTLKRDLTEVIYKAGTRDCKVISGLLLDPYSGKVITFSSTKSNIDIDHVVALSNAWQTGAAYFDKTKRQQIANDPLNLLAVDFSLNRQKGDGDAATWLPPLKSYRCDYVARQIAVKAKYGLWVTQPEKVAIIKLLEKCEGQKISN
;
A
#
# COMPACT_ATOMS: atom_id res chain seq x y z
N MET A 1 23.27 17.85 -74.33
CA MET A 1 22.20 17.13 -73.67
C MET A 1 22.62 16.90 -72.22
N ARG A 2 22.10 17.64 -71.24
CA ARG A 2 22.42 17.50 -69.84
C ARG A 2 21.34 16.58 -69.19
N ARG A 3 21.74 15.44 -68.68
CA ARG A 3 20.85 14.53 -67.95
C ARG A 3 20.73 15.00 -66.50
N ILE A 4 19.52 15.38 -66.08
CA ILE A 4 19.17 15.69 -64.70
C ILE A 4 18.86 14.37 -63.99
N VAL A 5 19.65 14.01 -62.99
CA VAL A 5 19.38 12.88 -62.10
C VAL A 5 18.58 13.43 -60.92
N VAL A 6 17.31 13.02 -60.82
CA VAL A 6 16.44 13.33 -59.68
C VAL A 6 16.65 12.26 -58.63
N LEU A 7 17.27 12.63 -57.50
CA LEU A 7 17.48 11.76 -56.33
C LEU A 7 16.22 11.82 -55.47
N ALA A 8 15.40 10.77 -55.47
CA ALA A 8 14.24 10.66 -54.60
C ALA A 8 14.68 10.25 -53.18
N LEU A 9 14.60 11.19 -52.21
CA LEU A 9 14.77 10.88 -50.78
C LEU A 9 13.51 10.13 -50.29
N LEU A 10 13.68 8.87 -50.00
CA LEU A 10 12.69 8.06 -49.24
C LEU A 10 12.80 8.41 -47.76
N LEU A 11 11.87 9.23 -47.25
CA LEU A 11 11.68 9.47 -45.84
C LEU A 11 11.04 8.20 -45.22
N THR A 12 11.82 7.43 -44.49
CA THR A 12 11.32 6.32 -43.69
C THR A 12 10.62 6.89 -42.45
N TYR A 13 9.30 6.73 -42.39
CA TYR A 13 8.48 7.08 -41.23
C TYR A 13 8.68 6.02 -40.18
N ILE A 14 9.42 6.30 -39.10
CA ILE A 14 9.53 5.45 -37.93
C ILE A 14 8.33 5.83 -37.01
N PRO A 15 7.37 4.92 -36.78
CA PRO A 15 6.29 5.24 -35.85
C PRO A 15 6.89 5.39 -34.44
N ALA A 16 6.72 6.56 -33.83
CA ALA A 16 7.05 6.78 -32.45
C ALA A 16 6.11 5.89 -31.59
N HIS A 17 6.69 4.91 -30.90
CA HIS A 17 5.96 4.15 -29.89
C HIS A 17 5.67 5.12 -28.74
N ALA A 18 4.42 5.58 -28.65
CA ALA A 18 3.95 6.30 -27.47
C ALA A 18 4.01 5.32 -26.29
N ASN A 19 4.94 5.56 -25.37
CA ASN A 19 4.91 4.90 -24.08
C ASN A 19 3.62 5.34 -23.38
N ALA A 20 2.62 4.47 -23.32
CA ALA A 20 1.42 4.72 -22.52
C ALA A 20 1.84 4.96 -21.06
N ALA A 21 1.27 5.98 -20.43
CA ALA A 21 1.46 6.20 -19.01
C ALA A 21 1.06 4.93 -18.23
N PRO A 22 1.73 4.61 -17.11
CA PRO A 22 1.35 3.46 -16.29
C PRO A 22 -0.15 3.55 -15.94
N SER A 23 -0.87 2.45 -16.15
CA SER A 23 -2.28 2.39 -15.78
C SER A 23 -2.45 2.50 -14.27
N ASP A 24 -3.41 3.29 -13.81
CA ASP A 24 -3.86 3.38 -12.43
C ASP A 24 -5.09 2.48 -12.14
N ASP A 25 -5.60 1.78 -13.14
CA ASP A 25 -6.68 0.81 -13.01
C ASP A 25 -6.24 -0.40 -12.17
N ALA A 26 -6.98 -0.69 -11.10
CA ALA A 26 -6.60 -1.69 -10.11
C ALA A 26 -6.48 -3.11 -10.70
N LEU A 27 -7.36 -3.49 -11.62
CA LEU A 27 -7.33 -4.82 -12.24
C LEU A 27 -6.14 -4.95 -13.20
N THR A 28 -5.87 -3.90 -13.97
CA THR A 28 -4.70 -3.84 -14.87
C THR A 28 -3.41 -3.95 -14.08
N VAL A 29 -3.25 -3.20 -12.98
CA VAL A 29 -2.07 -3.28 -12.11
C VAL A 29 -1.97 -4.64 -11.44
N LEU A 30 -3.07 -5.21 -10.92
CA LEU A 30 -3.08 -6.56 -10.36
C LEU A 30 -2.60 -7.61 -11.36
N ASN A 31 -3.00 -7.49 -12.62
CA ASN A 31 -2.61 -8.43 -13.67
C ASN A 31 -1.14 -8.35 -14.04
N SER A 32 -0.49 -7.21 -13.80
CA SER A 32 0.95 -7.04 -13.98
C SER A 32 1.80 -7.67 -12.86
N LEU A 33 1.19 -7.96 -11.69
CA LEU A 33 1.92 -8.56 -10.58
C LEU A 33 2.26 -10.03 -10.85
N SER A 34 3.47 -10.42 -10.48
CA SER A 34 3.88 -11.83 -10.50
C SER A 34 2.98 -12.67 -9.59
N VAL A 35 2.66 -13.91 -10.03
CA VAL A 35 1.94 -14.87 -9.22
C VAL A 35 2.89 -15.98 -8.79
N LYS A 36 3.09 -16.15 -7.48
CA LYS A 36 4.00 -17.16 -6.91
C LYS A 36 3.41 -17.71 -5.61
N GLY A 37 3.83 -18.88 -5.18
CA GLY A 37 3.53 -19.41 -3.84
C GLY A 37 4.15 -18.54 -2.74
N ARG A 38 3.62 -18.61 -1.52
CA ARG A 38 4.26 -17.96 -0.37
C ARG A 38 5.64 -18.56 -0.13
N ALA A 39 6.66 -17.71 0.03
CA ALA A 39 7.95 -18.15 0.54
C ALA A 39 7.87 -18.54 2.01
N ALA A 40 8.86 -19.30 2.49
CA ALA A 40 8.95 -19.66 3.88
C ALA A 40 9.04 -18.42 4.79
N LYS A 41 8.39 -18.48 5.96
CA LYS A 41 8.48 -17.43 6.99
C LYS A 41 9.80 -17.51 7.79
N THR A 42 10.61 -18.51 7.54
CA THR A 42 11.90 -18.72 8.20
C THR A 42 12.77 -17.46 8.16
N GLY A 43 13.34 -17.10 9.29
CA GLY A 43 14.17 -15.90 9.42
C GLY A 43 13.39 -14.57 9.55
N TYR A 44 12.07 -14.56 9.43
CA TYR A 44 11.29 -13.35 9.64
C TYR A 44 11.33 -12.89 11.10
N THR A 45 11.66 -11.63 11.30
CA THR A 45 11.37 -10.90 12.53
C THR A 45 10.86 -9.50 12.19
N ARG A 46 9.90 -8.99 12.97
CA ARG A 46 9.36 -7.64 12.75
C ARG A 46 10.43 -6.55 12.86
N ALA A 47 11.43 -6.77 13.71
CA ALA A 47 12.55 -5.82 13.91
C ALA A 47 13.38 -5.57 12.66
N GLN A 48 13.41 -6.50 11.71
CA GLN A 48 14.14 -6.32 10.44
C GLN A 48 13.56 -5.22 9.56
N PHE A 49 12.34 -4.76 9.83
CA PHE A 49 11.66 -3.74 9.04
C PHE A 49 11.83 -2.32 9.60
N THR A 50 12.39 -2.14 10.79
CA THR A 50 12.66 -0.83 11.41
C THR A 50 11.49 0.16 11.24
N HIS A 51 10.29 -0.26 11.67
CA HIS A 51 9.08 0.56 11.59
C HIS A 51 9.11 1.72 12.58
N TRP A 52 8.24 2.72 12.38
CA TRP A 52 8.13 3.97 13.13
C TRP A 52 9.38 4.86 13.01
N SER A 53 9.98 4.89 11.83
CA SER A 53 11.06 5.82 11.50
C SER A 53 10.50 7.12 10.93
N ASP A 54 11.22 8.20 11.14
CA ASP A 54 11.01 9.49 10.47
C ASP A 54 11.83 9.47 9.17
N LEU A 55 11.24 9.01 8.06
CA LEU A 55 11.94 8.88 6.77
C LEU A 55 11.91 10.17 5.95
N ASP A 56 10.88 10.98 6.08
CA ASP A 56 10.74 12.26 5.37
C ASP A 56 11.38 13.42 6.13
N ARG A 57 11.89 13.15 7.35
CA ARG A 57 12.60 14.11 8.22
C ARG A 57 11.75 15.31 8.60
N ASN A 58 10.45 15.11 8.76
CA ASN A 58 9.52 16.15 9.23
C ASN A 58 9.58 16.35 10.76
N GLY A 59 10.30 15.48 11.48
CA GLY A 59 10.46 15.48 12.94
C GLY A 59 9.46 14.60 13.66
N CYS A 60 8.54 13.94 12.93
CA CYS A 60 7.56 13.02 13.46
C CYS A 60 7.89 11.58 13.02
N ASP A 61 7.52 10.59 13.79
CA ASP A 61 7.62 9.20 13.34
C ASP A 61 6.42 8.81 12.48
N ALA A 62 6.58 7.81 11.61
CA ALA A 62 5.55 7.36 10.69
C ALA A 62 4.23 6.94 11.37
N ARG A 63 4.26 6.51 12.65
CA ARG A 63 3.05 6.23 13.42
C ARG A 63 2.28 7.50 13.72
N ASN A 64 2.95 8.55 14.20
CA ASN A 64 2.31 9.81 14.52
C ASN A 64 1.84 10.55 13.26
N ASP A 65 2.58 10.47 12.15
CA ASP A 65 2.13 10.99 10.86
C ASP A 65 0.86 10.29 10.37
N THR A 66 0.78 8.97 10.53
CA THR A 66 -0.44 8.22 10.19
C THR A 66 -1.60 8.64 11.09
N LEU A 67 -1.41 8.78 12.40
CA LEU A 67 -2.46 9.27 13.31
C LEU A 67 -2.90 10.68 12.94
N LYS A 68 -1.96 11.58 12.65
CA LYS A 68 -2.25 12.96 12.23
C LYS A 68 -3.04 13.00 10.92
N ARG A 69 -2.78 12.12 9.97
CA ARG A 69 -3.48 12.03 8.69
C ARG A 69 -4.90 11.47 8.83
N ASP A 70 -5.07 10.43 9.66
CA ASP A 70 -6.28 9.59 9.68
C ASP A 70 -7.29 10.01 10.75
N LEU A 71 -6.87 10.77 11.77
CA LEU A 71 -7.76 11.24 12.83
C LEU A 71 -8.25 12.67 12.55
N THR A 72 -9.47 12.96 13.04
CA THR A 72 -9.99 14.32 13.22
C THR A 72 -9.88 14.75 14.68
N GLU A 73 -10.10 16.03 14.99
CA GLU A 73 -10.04 16.59 16.34
C GLU A 73 -8.74 16.23 17.09
N VAL A 74 -7.62 16.31 16.37
CA VAL A 74 -6.33 15.85 16.88
C VAL A 74 -5.81 16.78 17.96
N ILE A 75 -5.44 16.19 19.11
CA ILE A 75 -4.74 16.88 20.20
C ILE A 75 -3.31 16.36 20.26
N TYR A 76 -2.36 17.29 20.29
CA TYR A 76 -0.94 16.99 20.38
C TYR A 76 -0.40 17.20 21.79
N LYS A 77 0.64 16.44 22.12
CA LYS A 77 1.40 16.67 23.35
C LYS A 77 2.16 18.00 23.26
N ALA A 78 1.96 18.89 24.24
CA ALA A 78 2.70 20.15 24.32
C ALA A 78 4.23 19.94 24.25
N GLY A 79 4.92 20.84 23.54
CA GLY A 79 6.38 20.81 23.39
C GLY A 79 6.90 19.79 22.37
N THR A 80 6.05 19.14 21.58
CA THR A 80 6.45 18.15 20.57
C THR A 80 6.34 18.67 19.13
N ARG A 81 6.15 19.97 18.91
CA ARG A 81 5.95 20.59 17.59
C ARG A 81 4.86 19.89 16.77
N ASP A 82 3.73 19.58 17.42
CA ASP A 82 2.58 18.89 16.84
C ASP A 82 2.90 17.53 16.19
N CYS A 83 3.93 16.86 16.70
CA CYS A 83 4.30 15.52 16.25
C CYS A 83 3.64 14.42 17.07
N LYS A 84 3.58 14.54 18.40
CA LYS A 84 3.05 13.46 19.23
C LYS A 84 1.55 13.60 19.44
N VAL A 85 0.78 12.79 18.73
CA VAL A 85 -0.68 12.71 18.89
C VAL A 85 -1.04 12.02 20.20
N ILE A 86 -1.87 12.66 21.02
CA ILE A 86 -2.35 12.11 22.30
C ILE A 86 -3.84 11.79 22.33
N SER A 87 -4.64 12.42 21.48
CA SER A 87 -6.09 12.19 21.35
C SER A 87 -6.56 12.55 19.95
N GLY A 88 -7.73 12.05 19.56
CA GLY A 88 -8.43 12.35 18.32
C GLY A 88 -9.60 11.41 18.08
N LEU A 89 -10.33 11.61 16.98
CA LEU A 89 -11.42 10.75 16.54
C LEU A 89 -11.03 10.03 15.24
N LEU A 90 -11.18 8.73 15.19
CA LEU A 90 -11.02 7.91 13.98
C LEU A 90 -12.38 7.48 13.47
N LEU A 91 -12.70 7.79 12.22
CA LEU A 91 -13.70 7.03 11.49
C LEU A 91 -13.00 5.78 10.94
N ASP A 92 -13.13 4.66 11.68
CA ASP A 92 -12.39 3.44 11.36
C ASP A 92 -12.80 2.87 9.99
N PRO A 93 -11.87 2.75 9.04
CA PRO A 93 -12.18 2.26 7.70
C PRO A 93 -12.55 0.79 7.66
N TYR A 94 -12.16 0.00 8.68
CA TYR A 94 -12.45 -1.43 8.71
C TYR A 94 -13.86 -1.74 9.21
N SER A 95 -14.40 -0.95 10.13
CA SER A 95 -15.73 -1.16 10.72
C SER A 95 -16.77 -0.09 10.39
N GLY A 96 -16.34 1.09 9.95
CA GLY A 96 -17.20 2.27 9.78
C GLY A 96 -17.60 2.94 11.09
N LYS A 97 -17.02 2.54 12.23
CA LYS A 97 -17.34 3.11 13.54
C LYS A 97 -16.43 4.30 13.85
N VAL A 98 -16.98 5.26 14.61
CA VAL A 98 -16.15 6.32 15.20
C VAL A 98 -15.52 5.79 16.48
N ILE A 99 -14.18 5.90 16.58
CA ILE A 99 -13.38 5.45 17.72
C ILE A 99 -12.64 6.65 18.28
N THR A 100 -12.81 6.93 19.57
CA THR A 100 -12.01 7.95 20.26
C THR A 100 -10.62 7.37 20.56
N PHE A 101 -9.59 7.96 19.95
CA PHE A 101 -8.19 7.63 20.24
C PHE A 101 -7.73 8.31 21.51
N SER A 102 -6.98 7.59 22.31
CA SER A 102 -6.18 8.14 23.42
C SER A 102 -4.85 7.42 23.48
N SER A 103 -3.77 8.15 23.62
CA SER A 103 -2.41 7.57 23.74
C SER A 103 -2.22 6.70 24.98
N THR A 104 -3.15 6.73 25.93
CA THR A 104 -3.17 5.90 27.14
C THR A 104 -4.03 4.65 27.01
N LYS A 105 -4.74 4.47 25.86
CA LYS A 105 -5.63 3.33 25.60
C LYS A 105 -5.23 2.65 24.29
N SER A 106 -5.19 1.33 24.27
CA SER A 106 -4.86 0.54 23.07
C SER A 106 -6.12 0.13 22.31
N ASN A 107 -6.88 1.10 21.76
CA ASN A 107 -8.10 0.83 20.99
C ASN A 107 -7.94 1.09 19.48
N ILE A 108 -6.82 1.69 19.07
CA ILE A 108 -6.43 1.92 17.68
C ILE A 108 -5.00 1.40 17.47
N ASP A 109 -4.80 0.66 16.39
CA ASP A 109 -3.48 0.28 15.87
C ASP A 109 -3.17 1.06 14.59
N ILE A 110 -1.89 1.11 14.23
CA ILE A 110 -1.48 1.41 12.86
C ILE A 110 -1.20 0.08 12.17
N ASP A 111 -2.08 -0.25 11.23
CA ASP A 111 -1.94 -1.44 10.41
C ASP A 111 -0.96 -1.21 9.26
N HIS A 112 -0.21 -2.27 8.92
CA HIS A 112 0.42 -2.39 7.62
C HIS A 112 -0.58 -3.12 6.71
N VAL A 113 -1.19 -2.40 5.75
CA VAL A 113 -2.26 -2.94 4.87
C VAL A 113 -1.79 -4.20 4.13
N VAL A 114 -0.52 -4.20 3.68
CA VAL A 114 0.23 -5.43 3.38
C VAL A 114 1.07 -5.74 4.62
N ALA A 115 0.62 -6.68 5.44
CA ALA A 115 1.30 -7.04 6.70
C ALA A 115 2.77 -7.39 6.47
N LEU A 116 3.68 -6.95 7.35
CA LEU A 116 5.13 -7.14 7.17
C LEU A 116 5.52 -8.61 7.03
N SER A 117 4.82 -9.51 7.71
CA SER A 117 5.02 -10.96 7.55
C SER A 117 4.51 -11.47 6.20
N ASN A 118 3.41 -10.92 5.66
CA ASN A 118 2.96 -11.21 4.31
C ASN A 118 3.96 -10.66 3.28
N ALA A 119 4.41 -9.41 3.44
CA ALA A 119 5.44 -8.81 2.59
C ALA A 119 6.71 -9.67 2.54
N TRP A 120 7.18 -10.17 3.71
CA TRP A 120 8.31 -11.09 3.79
C TRP A 120 8.10 -12.32 2.90
N GLN A 121 6.96 -12.97 3.03
CA GLN A 121 6.60 -14.20 2.30
C GLN A 121 6.27 -13.94 0.81
N THR A 122 6.13 -12.69 0.41
CA THR A 122 5.81 -12.30 -0.97
C THR A 122 6.89 -11.44 -1.62
N GLY A 123 8.13 -11.48 -1.09
CA GLY A 123 9.28 -10.86 -1.75
C GLY A 123 10.22 -10.09 -0.84
N ALA A 124 9.74 -9.50 0.27
CA ALA A 124 10.57 -8.65 1.11
C ALA A 124 11.68 -9.40 1.88
N ALA A 125 11.65 -10.73 1.92
CA ALA A 125 12.76 -11.54 2.39
C ALA A 125 14.07 -11.26 1.62
N TYR A 126 13.95 -10.90 0.34
CA TYR A 126 15.07 -10.60 -0.55
C TYR A 126 15.45 -9.12 -0.60
N PHE A 127 14.74 -8.25 0.14
CA PHE A 127 15.06 -6.82 0.21
C PHE A 127 16.28 -6.58 1.10
N ASP A 128 17.02 -5.53 0.81
CA ASP A 128 17.97 -4.96 1.75
C ASP A 128 17.24 -4.28 2.95
N LYS A 129 17.99 -3.89 3.94
CA LYS A 129 17.45 -3.24 5.15
C LYS A 129 16.71 -1.96 4.81
N THR A 130 17.22 -1.16 3.89
CA THR A 130 16.65 0.14 3.50
C THR A 130 15.28 -0.05 2.88
N LYS A 131 15.14 -0.97 1.92
CA LYS A 131 13.85 -1.23 1.26
C LYS A 131 12.83 -1.84 2.24
N ARG A 132 13.26 -2.69 3.21
CA ARG A 132 12.37 -3.15 4.28
C ARG A 132 11.93 -2.02 5.20
N GLN A 133 12.80 -1.08 5.52
CA GLN A 133 12.43 0.11 6.29
C GLN A 133 11.45 1.00 5.51
N GLN A 134 11.66 1.19 4.21
CA GLN A 134 10.76 1.98 3.36
C GLN A 134 9.34 1.42 3.37
N ILE A 135 9.11 0.16 3.05
CA ILE A 135 7.76 -0.43 3.04
C ILE A 135 7.07 -0.39 4.41
N ALA A 136 7.84 -0.47 5.49
CA ALA A 136 7.31 -0.44 6.85
C ALA A 136 6.91 0.95 7.34
N ASN A 137 7.38 2.01 6.69
CA ASN A 137 7.09 3.40 7.05
C ASN A 137 6.40 4.16 5.92
N ASP A 138 6.03 3.47 4.84
CA ASP A 138 5.33 4.07 3.71
C ASP A 138 3.90 4.47 4.09
N PRO A 139 3.51 5.75 3.98
CA PRO A 139 2.13 6.18 4.21
C PRO A 139 1.10 5.38 3.42
N LEU A 140 1.46 4.89 2.22
CA LEU A 140 0.60 4.02 1.42
C LEU A 140 0.31 2.68 2.11
N ASN A 141 1.26 2.14 2.88
CA ASN A 141 1.10 0.87 3.59
C ASN A 141 0.57 1.03 5.03
N LEU A 142 0.49 2.26 5.56
CA LEU A 142 0.10 2.53 6.93
C LEU A 142 -1.33 3.08 7.02
N LEU A 143 -2.14 2.56 7.95
CA LEU A 143 -3.52 2.96 8.16
C LEU A 143 -3.91 2.85 9.64
N ALA A 144 -4.51 3.90 10.21
CA ALA A 144 -5.08 3.84 11.54
C ALA A 144 -6.39 3.06 11.50
N VAL A 145 -6.54 2.06 12.37
CA VAL A 145 -7.67 1.12 12.35
C VAL A 145 -8.04 0.63 13.76
N ASP A 146 -9.22 0.02 13.88
CA ASP A 146 -9.64 -0.69 15.09
C ASP A 146 -8.61 -1.75 15.50
N PHE A 147 -8.18 -1.72 16.75
CA PHE A 147 -7.20 -2.64 17.31
C PHE A 147 -7.62 -4.12 17.17
N SER A 148 -8.89 -4.44 17.45
CA SER A 148 -9.37 -5.81 17.43
C SER A 148 -9.42 -6.36 16.01
N LEU A 149 -9.85 -5.55 15.03
CA LEU A 149 -9.89 -5.93 13.62
C LEU A 149 -8.48 -6.10 13.03
N ASN A 150 -7.53 -5.24 13.43
CA ASN A 150 -6.12 -5.41 13.05
C ASN A 150 -5.56 -6.74 13.58
N ARG A 151 -5.89 -7.11 14.83
CA ARG A 151 -5.49 -8.39 15.40
C ARG A 151 -6.12 -9.58 14.69
N GLN A 152 -7.39 -9.48 14.28
CA GLN A 152 -8.06 -10.51 13.48
C GLN A 152 -7.41 -10.67 12.10
N LYS A 153 -7.05 -9.57 11.46
CA LYS A 153 -6.34 -9.58 10.17
C LYS A 153 -5.00 -10.31 10.27
N GLY A 154 -4.21 -10.01 11.29
CA GLY A 154 -2.89 -10.59 11.47
C GLY A 154 -1.99 -10.40 10.25
N ASP A 155 -1.48 -11.50 9.68
CA ASP A 155 -0.70 -11.48 8.43
C ASP A 155 -1.52 -11.95 7.19
N GLY A 156 -2.85 -11.88 7.31
CA GLY A 156 -3.79 -12.23 6.25
C GLY A 156 -3.64 -11.36 5.02
N ASP A 157 -3.91 -11.97 3.86
CA ASP A 157 -4.12 -11.30 2.57
C ASP A 157 -5.62 -11.30 2.22
N ALA A 158 -5.98 -10.78 1.06
CA ALA A 158 -7.38 -10.66 0.62
C ALA A 158 -8.10 -12.01 0.47
N ALA A 159 -7.37 -13.14 0.38
CA ALA A 159 -7.98 -14.47 0.36
C ALA A 159 -8.40 -14.95 1.75
N THR A 160 -7.79 -14.42 2.80
CA THR A 160 -7.97 -14.92 4.17
C THR A 160 -8.68 -13.93 5.09
N TRP A 161 -8.60 -12.64 4.78
CA TRP A 161 -9.26 -11.60 5.54
C TRP A 161 -9.64 -10.38 4.68
N LEU A 162 -10.82 -9.85 4.91
CA LEU A 162 -11.31 -8.59 4.35
C LEU A 162 -11.99 -7.77 5.45
N PRO A 163 -11.93 -6.41 5.37
CA PRO A 163 -12.65 -5.55 6.30
C PRO A 163 -14.12 -5.94 6.42
N PRO A 164 -14.71 -5.95 7.64
CA PRO A 164 -16.14 -6.15 7.84
C PRO A 164 -16.99 -5.13 7.07
N LEU A 165 -16.56 -3.85 7.02
CA LEU A 165 -17.19 -2.79 6.23
C LEU A 165 -17.06 -3.08 4.74
N LYS A 166 -18.14 -3.58 4.13
CA LYS A 166 -18.15 -4.02 2.73
C LYS A 166 -17.84 -2.89 1.75
N SER A 167 -18.29 -1.66 2.02
CA SER A 167 -18.05 -0.49 1.16
C SER A 167 -16.56 -0.11 1.06
N TYR A 168 -15.75 -0.44 2.06
CA TYR A 168 -14.30 -0.15 2.06
C TYR A 168 -13.46 -1.23 1.35
N ARG A 169 -14.04 -2.38 1.03
CA ARG A 169 -13.24 -3.51 0.50
C ARG A 169 -12.58 -3.23 -0.85
N CYS A 170 -13.22 -2.43 -1.71
CA CYS A 170 -12.65 -2.03 -2.99
C CYS A 170 -11.37 -1.21 -2.79
N ASP A 171 -11.43 -0.19 -1.95
CA ASP A 171 -10.28 0.65 -1.61
C ASP A 171 -9.19 -0.13 -0.88
N TYR A 172 -9.59 -1.06 0.00
CA TYR A 172 -8.65 -1.90 0.73
C TYR A 172 -7.79 -2.77 -0.21
N VAL A 173 -8.41 -3.47 -1.17
CA VAL A 173 -7.64 -4.31 -2.11
C VAL A 173 -6.88 -3.47 -3.13
N ALA A 174 -7.42 -2.33 -3.57
CA ALA A 174 -6.72 -1.38 -4.43
C ALA A 174 -5.44 -0.87 -3.76
N ARG A 175 -5.50 -0.59 -2.47
CA ARG A 175 -4.34 -0.18 -1.68
C ARG A 175 -3.31 -1.32 -1.52
N GLN A 176 -3.76 -2.57 -1.29
CA GLN A 176 -2.84 -3.73 -1.27
C GLN A 176 -2.13 -3.93 -2.62
N ILE A 177 -2.87 -3.79 -3.74
CA ILE A 177 -2.30 -3.87 -5.09
C ILE A 177 -1.23 -2.77 -5.27
N ALA A 178 -1.55 -1.53 -4.91
CA ALA A 178 -0.63 -0.40 -5.03
C ALA A 178 0.67 -0.63 -4.25
N VAL A 179 0.58 -1.06 -3.00
CA VAL A 179 1.76 -1.39 -2.17
C VAL A 179 2.58 -2.50 -2.82
N LYS A 180 1.92 -3.59 -3.26
CA LYS A 180 2.63 -4.72 -3.88
C LYS A 180 3.30 -4.31 -5.18
N ALA A 181 2.64 -3.51 -6.02
CA ALA A 181 3.22 -2.99 -7.25
C ALA A 181 4.43 -2.09 -6.97
N LYS A 182 4.28 -1.11 -6.07
CA LYS A 182 5.35 -0.17 -5.69
C LYS A 182 6.62 -0.86 -5.22
N TYR A 183 6.48 -1.94 -4.47
CA TYR A 183 7.62 -2.65 -3.89
C TYR A 183 8.08 -3.88 -4.68
N GLY A 184 7.38 -4.26 -5.76
CA GLY A 184 7.70 -5.46 -6.55
C GLY A 184 7.44 -6.75 -5.78
N LEU A 185 6.43 -6.75 -4.90
CA LEU A 185 5.94 -7.94 -4.22
C LEU A 185 5.04 -8.74 -5.17
N TRP A 186 4.96 -10.05 -4.95
CA TRP A 186 4.02 -10.88 -5.71
C TRP A 186 2.73 -11.14 -4.94
N VAL A 187 1.73 -11.64 -5.65
CA VAL A 187 0.49 -12.19 -5.08
C VAL A 187 0.50 -13.70 -5.14
N THR A 188 -0.22 -14.35 -4.22
CA THR A 188 -0.51 -15.77 -4.36
C THR A 188 -1.69 -16.00 -5.31
N GLN A 189 -1.81 -17.21 -5.87
CA GLN A 189 -2.97 -17.50 -6.74
C GLN A 189 -4.31 -17.34 -6.00
N PRO A 190 -4.51 -17.84 -4.77
CA PRO A 190 -5.73 -17.59 -4.00
C PRO A 190 -6.00 -16.11 -3.75
N GLU A 191 -4.96 -15.33 -3.39
CA GLU A 191 -5.07 -13.89 -3.20
C GLU A 191 -5.51 -13.18 -4.48
N LYS A 192 -4.89 -13.48 -5.62
CA LYS A 192 -5.26 -12.90 -6.93
C LYS A 192 -6.71 -13.19 -7.28
N VAL A 193 -7.15 -14.44 -7.12
CA VAL A 193 -8.54 -14.84 -7.40
C VAL A 193 -9.53 -14.10 -6.49
N ALA A 194 -9.23 -13.99 -5.19
CA ALA A 194 -10.09 -13.27 -4.25
C ALA A 194 -10.21 -11.77 -4.60
N ILE A 195 -9.10 -11.14 -4.97
CA ILE A 195 -9.08 -9.73 -5.38
C ILE A 195 -9.88 -9.53 -6.67
N ILE A 196 -9.68 -10.36 -7.71
CA ILE A 196 -10.44 -10.27 -8.97
C ILE A 196 -11.95 -10.35 -8.70
N LYS A 197 -12.38 -11.39 -7.95
CA LYS A 197 -13.80 -11.58 -7.60
C LYS A 197 -14.41 -10.38 -6.86
N LEU A 198 -13.58 -9.65 -6.12
CA LEU A 198 -14.02 -8.42 -5.44
C LEU A 198 -14.07 -7.25 -6.43
N LEU A 199 -13.04 -7.06 -7.25
CA LEU A 199 -12.95 -5.97 -8.22
C LEU A 199 -14.03 -6.03 -9.29
N GLU A 200 -14.57 -7.21 -9.61
CA GLU A 200 -15.75 -7.37 -10.48
C GLU A 200 -17.00 -6.59 -9.98
N LYS A 201 -17.00 -6.23 -8.67
CA LYS A 201 -18.06 -5.45 -8.02
C LYS A 201 -17.66 -3.99 -7.77
N CYS A 202 -16.48 -3.60 -8.20
CA CYS A 202 -15.85 -2.32 -7.92
C CYS A 202 -15.57 -1.58 -9.24
N GLU A 203 -16.64 -1.14 -9.91
CA GLU A 203 -16.54 -0.52 -11.23
C GLU A 203 -15.56 0.68 -11.22
N GLY A 204 -14.62 0.69 -12.16
CA GLY A 204 -13.65 1.78 -12.32
C GLY A 204 -12.67 1.96 -11.16
N GLN A 205 -12.48 0.96 -10.29
CA GLN A 205 -11.58 1.07 -9.15
C GLN A 205 -10.14 1.34 -9.59
N LYS A 206 -9.59 2.43 -9.10
CA LYS A 206 -8.18 2.80 -9.27
C LYS A 206 -7.36 2.37 -8.07
N ILE A 207 -6.05 2.15 -8.28
CA ILE A 207 -5.11 1.94 -7.16
C ILE A 207 -4.98 3.23 -6.35
N SER A 208 -4.68 3.06 -5.06
CA SER A 208 -4.33 4.20 -4.18
C SER A 208 -2.95 4.74 -4.53
N ASN A 209 -2.79 6.05 -4.47
CA ASN A 209 -1.52 6.77 -4.67
C ASN A 209 -0.89 7.15 -3.34
#